data_9d8b6e40cf679a817d8ec6e2d1b2ed58
#
_entry.id   9d8b6e40cf679a817d8ec6e2d1b2ed58
#
_cell.length_a   1.000
_cell.length_b   1.000
_cell.length_c   1.000
_cell.angle_alpha   90.00
_cell.angle_beta   90.00
_cell.angle_gamma   90.00
#
_symmetry.space_group_name_H-M   'P 1'
#
loop_
_entity.id
_entity.type
_entity.pdbx_description
1 polymer ?
#
loop_
_entity_poly.entity_id
_entity_poly.type
_entity_poly.pdbx_seq_one_letter_code
_entity_poly.pdbx_strand_id
1 'polypeptide(L)'
;AYAYYHEREYIMASYYFKRFSLNFPSSEFAEEASFMAAYCKYLDSPRYSLDQSVTREAIDAFQLFINRFPFGEKAQEANEYIDELRKKLERKSYNIASLYFKMEDYRAAIVSYNNLLEEYPDTEFKEDVLYKIVNAYYNYAMKSIEEKQQERFENAVKAYYDFVALYPE
;
A
#
# COMPACT_ATOMS: atom_id res chain seq x y z
N ALA A 1 -18.37 -11.66 -20.63
CA ALA A 1 -17.44 -10.88 -19.81
C ALA A 1 -17.07 -9.58 -20.53
N TYR A 2 -16.59 -9.66 -21.77
CA TYR A 2 -16.17 -8.47 -22.53
C TYR A 2 -17.25 -7.40 -22.70
N ALA A 3 -18.53 -7.76 -22.90
CA ALA A 3 -19.62 -6.78 -22.94
C ALA A 3 -19.65 -5.90 -21.69
N TYR A 4 -19.61 -6.51 -20.51
CA TYR A 4 -19.54 -5.79 -19.23
C TYR A 4 -18.27 -4.94 -19.12
N TYR A 5 -17.12 -5.43 -19.58
CA TYR A 5 -15.88 -4.66 -19.61
C TYR A 5 -15.99 -3.40 -20.45
N HIS A 6 -16.58 -3.48 -21.63
CA HIS A 6 -16.78 -2.33 -22.52
C HIS A 6 -17.80 -1.32 -21.98
N GLU A 7 -18.78 -1.80 -21.22
CA GLU A 7 -19.74 -0.97 -20.48
C GLU A 7 -19.18 -0.40 -19.17
N ARG A 8 -17.91 -0.71 -18.84
CA ARG A 8 -17.22 -0.32 -17.58
C ARG A 8 -17.87 -0.90 -16.31
N GLU A 9 -18.63 -1.95 -16.45
CA GLU A 9 -19.20 -2.74 -15.37
C GLU A 9 -18.14 -3.73 -14.85
N TYR A 10 -17.05 -3.19 -14.26
CA TYR A 10 -15.84 -3.96 -13.93
C TYR A 10 -16.07 -5.06 -12.91
N ILE A 11 -16.97 -4.87 -11.96
CA ILE A 11 -17.35 -5.88 -10.97
C ILE A 11 -17.92 -7.12 -11.67
N MET A 12 -18.89 -6.91 -12.57
CA MET A 12 -19.52 -8.01 -13.33
C MET A 12 -18.55 -8.63 -14.32
N ALA A 13 -17.75 -7.82 -15.00
CA ALA A 13 -16.72 -8.30 -15.90
C ALA A 13 -15.72 -9.22 -15.18
N SER A 14 -15.18 -8.77 -14.05
CA SER A 14 -14.26 -9.54 -13.20
C SER A 14 -14.86 -10.88 -12.78
N TYR A 15 -16.12 -10.87 -12.33
CA TYR A 15 -16.83 -12.09 -11.92
C TYR A 15 -16.92 -13.11 -13.06
N TYR A 16 -17.34 -12.70 -14.26
CA TYR A 16 -17.51 -13.62 -15.39
C TYR A 16 -16.17 -14.10 -15.94
N PHE A 17 -15.13 -13.25 -16.01
CA PHE A 17 -13.79 -13.65 -16.38
C PHE A 17 -13.21 -14.69 -15.40
N LYS A 18 -13.28 -14.40 -14.09
CA LYS A 18 -12.85 -15.35 -13.05
C LYS A 18 -13.57 -16.69 -13.15
N ARG A 19 -14.89 -16.64 -13.31
CA ARG A 19 -15.71 -17.87 -13.44
C ARG A 19 -15.34 -18.66 -14.68
N PHE A 20 -15.08 -18.01 -15.80
CA PHE A 20 -14.62 -18.68 -17.02
C PHE A 20 -13.28 -19.39 -16.80
N SER A 21 -12.27 -18.70 -16.26
CA SER A 21 -10.94 -19.29 -16.05
C SER A 21 -10.93 -20.45 -15.06
N LEU A 22 -11.87 -20.46 -14.10
CA LEU A 22 -12.04 -21.56 -13.14
C LEU A 22 -12.78 -22.78 -13.74
N ASN A 23 -13.83 -22.53 -14.53
CA ASN A 23 -14.65 -23.60 -15.11
C ASN A 23 -13.97 -24.25 -16.34
N PHE A 24 -13.12 -23.52 -17.05
CA PHE A 24 -12.45 -23.99 -18.26
C PHE A 24 -10.92 -23.81 -18.16
N PRO A 25 -10.25 -24.46 -17.19
CA PRO A 25 -8.83 -24.23 -16.91
C PRO A 25 -7.89 -24.66 -18.03
N SER A 26 -8.33 -25.54 -18.91
CA SER A 26 -7.57 -26.04 -20.06
C SER A 26 -7.87 -25.27 -21.36
N SER A 27 -8.70 -24.25 -21.31
CA SER A 27 -8.99 -23.41 -22.47
C SER A 27 -7.78 -22.53 -22.80
N GLU A 28 -7.52 -22.31 -24.10
CA GLU A 28 -6.53 -21.33 -24.57
C GLU A 28 -6.80 -19.90 -24.05
N PHE A 29 -8.05 -19.59 -23.70
CA PHE A 29 -8.45 -18.29 -23.13
C PHE A 29 -8.39 -18.25 -21.60
N ALA A 30 -7.96 -19.32 -20.92
CA ALA A 30 -7.97 -19.37 -19.45
C ALA A 30 -6.98 -18.39 -18.83
N GLU A 31 -5.80 -18.22 -19.41
CA GLU A 31 -4.78 -17.25 -19.00
C GLU A 31 -5.31 -15.81 -19.16
N GLU A 32 -5.78 -15.47 -20.36
CA GLU A 32 -6.33 -14.15 -20.64
C GLU A 32 -7.52 -13.82 -19.72
N ALA A 33 -8.44 -14.76 -19.54
CA ALA A 33 -9.57 -14.55 -18.63
C ALA A 33 -9.14 -14.36 -17.17
N SER A 34 -8.13 -15.09 -16.72
CA SER A 34 -7.58 -14.91 -15.37
C SER A 34 -6.95 -13.54 -15.18
N PHE A 35 -6.17 -13.08 -16.16
CA PHE A 35 -5.60 -11.75 -16.16
C PHE A 35 -6.68 -10.66 -16.20
N MET A 36 -7.66 -10.78 -17.10
CA MET A 36 -8.76 -9.81 -17.22
C MET A 36 -9.62 -9.73 -15.97
N ALA A 37 -9.77 -10.82 -15.23
CA ALA A 37 -10.45 -10.79 -13.93
C ALA A 37 -9.74 -9.92 -12.91
N ALA A 38 -8.40 -9.96 -12.85
CA ALA A 38 -7.59 -9.11 -12.01
C ALA A 38 -7.55 -7.65 -12.52
N TYR A 39 -7.40 -7.49 -13.82
CA TYR A 39 -7.36 -6.17 -14.46
C TYR A 39 -8.66 -5.37 -14.29
N CYS A 40 -9.82 -6.03 -14.35
CA CYS A 40 -11.08 -5.37 -14.02
C CYS A 40 -11.11 -4.84 -12.58
N LYS A 41 -10.57 -5.58 -11.62
CA LYS A 41 -10.45 -5.10 -10.22
C LYS A 41 -9.46 -3.92 -10.09
N TYR A 42 -8.37 -3.94 -10.87
CA TYR A 42 -7.44 -2.81 -10.95
C TYR A 42 -8.16 -1.55 -11.44
N LEU A 43 -8.95 -1.65 -12.51
CA LEU A 43 -9.73 -0.53 -13.06
C LEU A 43 -10.82 -0.02 -12.09
N ASP A 44 -11.39 -0.92 -11.27
CA ASP A 44 -12.38 -0.58 -10.24
C ASP A 44 -11.74 -0.03 -8.95
N SER A 45 -10.42 -0.15 -8.80
CA SER A 45 -9.68 0.32 -7.63
C SER A 45 -9.77 1.85 -7.51
N PRO A 46 -10.33 2.38 -6.40
CA PRO A 46 -10.57 3.81 -6.25
C PRO A 46 -9.26 4.58 -6.00
N ARG A 47 -9.37 5.92 -5.99
CA ARG A 47 -8.25 6.78 -5.57
C ARG A 47 -7.83 6.46 -4.12
N TYR A 48 -6.55 6.68 -3.79
CA TYR A 48 -5.94 6.30 -2.50
C TYR A 48 -6.69 6.84 -1.25
N SER A 49 -7.39 7.97 -1.35
CA SER A 49 -8.10 8.60 -0.23
C SER A 49 -9.38 7.86 0.20
N LEU A 50 -9.92 6.98 -0.66
CA LEU A 50 -11.12 6.20 -0.40
C LEU A 50 -10.77 4.83 0.22
N ASP A 51 -11.80 4.00 0.48
CA ASP A 51 -11.58 2.61 0.90
C ASP A 51 -10.75 1.84 -0.13
N GLN A 52 -9.83 1.01 0.33
CA GLN A 52 -8.88 0.29 -0.51
C GLN A 52 -9.09 -1.23 -0.53
N SER A 53 -10.27 -1.70 -0.15
CA SER A 53 -10.61 -3.13 -0.17
C SER A 53 -10.45 -3.71 -1.57
N VAL A 54 -11.01 -3.03 -2.58
CA VAL A 54 -10.90 -3.44 -4.00
C VAL A 54 -9.45 -3.42 -4.48
N THR A 55 -8.63 -2.47 -4.02
CA THR A 55 -7.20 -2.40 -4.33
C THR A 55 -6.45 -3.64 -3.83
N ARG A 56 -6.71 -4.07 -2.59
CA ARG A 56 -6.13 -5.30 -2.03
C ARG A 56 -6.61 -6.53 -2.79
N GLU A 57 -7.89 -6.61 -3.09
CA GLU A 57 -8.45 -7.70 -3.89
C GLU A 57 -7.84 -7.76 -5.31
N ALA A 58 -7.48 -6.62 -5.91
CA ALA A 58 -6.82 -6.57 -7.21
C ALA A 58 -5.38 -7.13 -7.10
N ILE A 59 -4.63 -6.76 -6.07
CA ILE A 59 -3.29 -7.30 -5.79
C ILE A 59 -3.36 -8.83 -5.62
N ASP A 60 -4.29 -9.32 -4.80
CA ASP A 60 -4.48 -10.76 -4.58
C ASP A 60 -4.83 -11.49 -5.88
N ALA A 61 -5.68 -10.89 -6.72
CA ALA A 61 -6.08 -11.47 -7.99
C ALA A 61 -4.90 -11.54 -8.99
N PHE A 62 -4.06 -10.50 -9.08
CA PHE A 62 -2.84 -10.55 -9.89
C PHE A 62 -1.82 -11.55 -9.34
N GLN A 63 -1.65 -11.64 -8.03
CA GLN A 63 -0.77 -12.62 -7.42
C GLN A 63 -1.21 -14.05 -7.71
N LEU A 64 -2.52 -14.34 -7.64
CA LEU A 64 -3.09 -15.62 -8.04
C LEU A 64 -2.87 -15.90 -9.53
N PHE A 65 -2.99 -14.88 -10.39
CA PHE A 65 -2.70 -15.00 -11.82
C PHE A 65 -1.24 -15.39 -12.06
N ILE A 66 -0.28 -14.66 -11.46
CA ILE A 66 1.16 -14.92 -11.61
C ILE A 66 1.52 -16.33 -11.07
N ASN A 67 0.97 -16.72 -9.92
CA ASN A 67 1.22 -18.05 -9.35
C ASN A 67 0.73 -19.17 -10.27
N ARG A 68 -0.33 -18.94 -11.03
CA ARG A 68 -0.90 -19.93 -11.97
C ARG A 68 -0.21 -19.93 -13.32
N PHE A 69 0.22 -18.75 -13.80
CA PHE A 69 0.83 -18.55 -15.10
C PHE A 69 2.17 -17.79 -14.98
N PRO A 70 3.18 -18.39 -14.31
CA PRO A 70 4.43 -17.68 -13.98
C PRO A 70 5.28 -17.34 -15.21
N PHE A 71 5.08 -18.04 -16.32
CA PHE A 71 5.76 -17.82 -17.58
C PHE A 71 4.83 -17.28 -18.68
N GLY A 72 3.64 -16.83 -18.29
CA GLY A 72 2.67 -16.24 -19.21
C GLY A 72 3.12 -14.88 -19.74
N GLU A 73 2.68 -14.54 -20.94
CA GLU A 73 3.01 -13.26 -21.59
C GLU A 73 2.63 -12.03 -20.74
N LYS A 74 1.60 -12.17 -19.91
CA LYS A 74 1.07 -11.10 -19.06
C LYS A 74 1.65 -11.07 -17.64
N ALA A 75 2.58 -11.98 -17.27
CA ALA A 75 3.10 -12.07 -15.92
C ALA A 75 3.89 -10.81 -15.50
N GLN A 76 4.67 -10.25 -16.43
CA GLN A 76 5.40 -9.00 -16.17
C GLN A 76 4.44 -7.83 -15.98
N GLU A 77 3.48 -7.65 -16.88
CA GLU A 77 2.45 -6.60 -16.81
C GLU A 77 1.65 -6.69 -15.50
N ALA A 78 1.33 -7.91 -15.05
CA ALA A 78 0.66 -8.13 -13.77
C ALA A 78 1.50 -7.68 -12.56
N ASN A 79 2.83 -7.89 -12.57
CA ASN A 79 3.72 -7.39 -11.53
C ASN A 79 3.74 -5.85 -11.52
N GLU A 80 3.79 -5.20 -12.67
CA GLU A 80 3.75 -3.74 -12.79
C GLU A 80 2.47 -3.17 -12.16
N TYR A 81 1.30 -3.78 -12.42
CA TYR A 81 0.04 -3.39 -11.77
C TYR A 81 0.04 -3.62 -10.25
N ILE A 82 0.65 -4.71 -9.77
CA ILE A 82 0.81 -4.93 -8.32
C ILE A 82 1.63 -3.79 -7.70
N ASP A 83 2.73 -3.39 -8.33
CA ASP A 83 3.59 -2.32 -7.84
C ASP A 83 2.85 -0.96 -7.83
N GLU A 84 2.08 -0.64 -8.85
CA GLU A 84 1.23 0.56 -8.88
C GLU A 84 0.19 0.56 -7.74
N LEU A 85 -0.48 -0.58 -7.53
CA LEU A 85 -1.47 -0.72 -6.47
C LEU A 85 -0.83 -0.63 -5.07
N ARG A 86 0.36 -1.20 -4.89
CA ARG A 86 1.14 -1.08 -3.63
C ARG A 86 1.54 0.35 -3.35
N LYS A 87 2.04 1.10 -4.35
CA LYS A 87 2.32 2.55 -4.22
C LYS A 87 1.08 3.35 -3.82
N LYS A 88 -0.10 2.96 -4.32
CA LYS A 88 -1.37 3.58 -3.91
C LYS A 88 -1.68 3.34 -2.43
N LEU A 89 -1.49 2.12 -1.92
CA LEU A 89 -1.67 1.78 -0.51
C LEU A 89 -0.65 2.48 0.38
N GLU A 90 0.62 2.46 -0.01
CA GLU A 90 1.73 3.16 0.64
C GLU A 90 1.43 4.66 0.81
N ARG A 91 1.01 5.32 -0.28
CA ARG A 91 0.62 6.73 -0.25
C ARG A 91 -0.55 6.99 0.70
N LYS A 92 -1.51 6.07 0.80
CA LYS A 92 -2.60 6.17 1.78
C LYS A 92 -2.05 6.10 3.19
N SER A 93 -1.20 5.14 3.51
CA SER A 93 -0.59 4.96 4.83
C SER A 93 0.21 6.20 5.24
N TYR A 94 1.03 6.74 4.32
CA TYR A 94 1.76 7.98 4.52
C TYR A 94 0.84 9.18 4.82
N ASN A 95 -0.25 9.33 4.06
CA ASN A 95 -1.19 10.45 4.29
C ASN A 95 -1.94 10.33 5.61
N ILE A 96 -2.28 9.12 6.06
CA ILE A 96 -2.90 8.87 7.36
C ILE A 96 -1.94 9.27 8.49
N ALA A 97 -0.68 8.81 8.44
CA ALA A 97 0.33 9.16 9.42
C ALA A 97 0.59 10.68 9.46
N SER A 98 0.69 11.32 8.28
CA SER A 98 0.84 12.77 8.15
C SER A 98 -0.36 13.56 8.67
N LEU A 99 -1.56 12.99 8.58
CA LEU A 99 -2.77 13.61 9.15
C LEU A 99 -2.69 13.60 10.68
N TYR A 100 -2.32 12.48 11.32
CA TYR A 100 -2.12 12.43 12.77
C TYR A 100 -1.06 13.44 13.22
N PHE A 101 0.05 13.57 12.48
CA PHE A 101 1.08 14.55 12.77
C PHE A 101 0.53 15.99 12.71
N LYS A 102 -0.25 16.33 11.67
CA LYS A 102 -0.88 17.65 11.53
C LYS A 102 -1.93 17.94 12.60
N MET A 103 -2.61 16.90 13.09
CA MET A 103 -3.55 17.00 14.20
C MET A 103 -2.86 17.07 15.57
N GLU A 104 -1.52 17.04 15.58
CA GLU A 104 -0.70 17.04 16.80
C GLU A 104 -0.90 15.82 17.70
N ASP A 105 -1.53 14.76 17.17
CA ASP A 105 -1.54 13.44 17.82
C ASP A 105 -0.22 12.71 17.48
N TYR A 106 0.85 13.20 18.13
CA TYR A 106 2.19 12.71 17.83
C TYR A 106 2.38 11.23 18.17
N ARG A 107 1.66 10.71 19.18
CA ARG A 107 1.71 9.30 19.51
C ARG A 107 1.15 8.43 18.39
N ALA A 108 -0.03 8.77 17.88
CA ALA A 108 -0.62 8.07 16.76
C ALA A 108 0.21 8.23 15.47
N ALA A 109 0.79 9.42 15.25
CA ALA A 109 1.68 9.68 14.12
C ALA A 109 2.91 8.77 14.14
N ILE A 110 3.60 8.65 15.30
CA ILE A 110 4.78 7.79 15.46
C ILE A 110 4.43 6.32 15.14
N VAL A 111 3.34 5.81 15.71
CA VAL A 111 2.90 4.43 15.46
C VAL A 111 2.58 4.24 13.98
N SER A 112 1.85 5.17 13.37
CA SER A 112 1.45 5.06 11.96
C SER A 112 2.63 5.15 11.00
N TYR A 113 3.63 5.99 11.28
CA TYR A 113 4.85 6.08 10.48
C TYR A 113 5.71 4.82 10.63
N ASN A 114 5.85 4.26 11.84
CA ASN A 114 6.58 3.01 12.02
C ASN A 114 5.90 1.84 11.29
N ASN A 115 4.56 1.72 11.37
CA ASN A 115 3.82 0.72 10.63
C ASN A 115 4.03 0.86 9.11
N LEU A 116 4.11 2.08 8.59
CA LEU A 116 4.41 2.33 7.19
C LEU A 116 5.81 1.81 6.81
N LEU A 117 6.82 2.06 7.63
CA LEU A 117 8.19 1.58 7.37
C LEU A 117 8.31 0.05 7.48
N GLU A 118 7.51 -0.59 8.34
CA GLU A 118 7.43 -2.05 8.46
C GLU A 118 6.72 -2.69 7.26
N GLU A 119 5.60 -2.09 6.80
CA GLU A 119 4.81 -2.61 5.68
C GLU A 119 5.48 -2.32 4.32
N TYR A 120 6.19 -1.18 4.22
CA TYR A 120 6.86 -0.71 3.00
C TYR A 120 8.32 -0.30 3.29
N PRO A 121 9.25 -1.25 3.51
CA PRO A 121 10.63 -0.94 3.90
C PRO A 121 11.41 -0.15 2.84
N ASP A 122 11.03 -0.28 1.57
CA ASP A 122 11.63 0.40 0.41
C ASP A 122 10.83 1.63 -0.05
N THR A 123 10.02 2.20 0.84
CA THR A 123 9.17 3.36 0.53
C THR A 123 9.97 4.56 0.01
N GLU A 124 9.42 5.24 -1.01
CA GLU A 124 9.96 6.52 -1.48
C GLU A 124 9.88 7.63 -0.42
N PHE A 125 9.01 7.47 0.59
CA PHE A 125 8.82 8.44 1.68
C PHE A 125 9.77 8.21 2.86
N LYS A 126 10.71 7.26 2.80
CA LYS A 126 11.50 6.79 3.95
C LYS A 126 12.22 7.91 4.69
N GLU A 127 12.93 8.77 3.97
CA GLU A 127 13.66 9.90 4.55
C GLU A 127 12.72 10.87 5.26
N ASP A 128 11.67 11.31 4.58
CA ASP A 128 10.68 12.24 5.13
C ASP A 128 9.92 11.63 6.33
N VAL A 129 9.62 10.35 6.28
CA VAL A 129 8.97 9.62 7.38
C VAL A 129 9.87 9.56 8.60
N LEU A 130 11.14 9.20 8.45
CA LEU A 130 12.09 9.14 9.56
C LEU A 130 12.31 10.53 10.17
N TYR A 131 12.44 11.57 9.35
CA TYR A 131 12.51 12.96 9.81
C TYR A 131 11.26 13.37 10.61
N LYS A 132 10.07 13.00 10.13
CA LYS A 132 8.81 13.26 10.83
C LYS A 132 8.67 12.48 12.13
N ILE A 133 9.20 11.26 12.20
CA ILE A 133 9.26 10.49 13.45
C ILE A 133 10.09 11.22 14.50
N VAL A 134 11.27 11.74 14.14
CA VAL A 134 12.11 12.55 15.05
C VAL A 134 11.32 13.75 15.58
N ASN A 135 10.70 14.50 14.66
CA ASN A 135 9.90 15.68 15.03
C ASN A 135 8.68 15.30 15.89
N ALA A 136 8.04 14.18 15.60
CA ALA A 136 6.90 13.70 16.39
C ALA A 136 7.30 13.33 17.82
N TYR A 137 8.42 12.61 18.00
CA TYR A 137 8.97 12.32 19.34
C TYR A 137 9.32 13.59 20.11
N TYR A 138 10.01 14.54 19.45
CA TYR A 138 10.36 15.81 20.09
C TYR A 138 9.12 16.59 20.55
N ASN A 139 8.15 16.79 19.68
CA ASN A 139 6.93 17.50 20.02
C ASN A 139 6.09 16.77 21.07
N TYR A 140 6.08 15.44 21.02
CA TYR A 140 5.42 14.60 22.03
C TYR A 140 6.07 14.78 23.40
N ALA A 141 7.40 14.88 23.48
CA ALA A 141 8.12 15.16 24.70
C ALA A 141 7.80 16.57 25.22
N MET A 142 7.88 17.59 24.37
CA MET A 142 7.59 18.99 24.73
C MET A 142 6.18 19.20 25.29
N LYS A 143 5.19 18.46 24.77
CA LYS A 143 3.79 18.54 25.22
C LYS A 143 3.47 17.61 26.40
N SER A 144 4.46 16.94 26.96
CA SER A 144 4.30 16.01 28.05
C SER A 144 4.42 16.68 29.42
N ILE A 145 3.85 16.03 30.43
CA ILE A 145 4.10 16.41 31.83
C ILE A 145 5.59 16.22 32.15
N GLU A 146 6.11 17.05 33.05
CA GLU A 146 7.54 17.13 33.37
C GLU A 146 8.15 15.76 33.74
N GLU A 147 7.43 14.97 34.52
CA GLU A 147 7.83 13.60 34.91
C GLU A 147 8.07 12.64 33.77
N LYS A 148 7.46 12.87 32.58
CA LYS A 148 7.56 12.04 31.40
C LYS A 148 8.46 12.62 30.31
N GLN A 149 8.88 13.88 30.44
CA GLN A 149 9.63 14.57 29.40
C GLN A 149 10.98 13.92 29.15
N GLN A 150 11.72 13.59 30.22
CA GLN A 150 13.06 13.01 30.07
C GLN A 150 13.03 11.72 29.23
N GLU A 151 12.21 10.75 29.62
CA GLU A 151 12.05 9.49 28.90
C GLU A 151 11.70 9.70 27.42
N ARG A 152 10.82 10.67 27.15
CA ARG A 152 10.35 10.95 25.77
C ARG A 152 11.38 11.69 24.93
N PHE A 153 12.20 12.57 25.54
CA PHE A 153 13.34 13.15 24.86
C PHE A 153 14.44 12.14 24.54
N GLU A 154 14.66 11.15 25.38
CA GLU A 154 15.58 10.05 25.10
C GLU A 154 15.14 9.28 23.84
N ASN A 155 13.83 9.03 23.67
CA ASN A 155 13.29 8.44 22.44
C ASN A 155 13.48 9.33 21.20
N ALA A 156 13.33 10.64 21.34
CA ALA A 156 13.59 11.61 20.26
C ALA A 156 15.07 11.60 19.85
N VAL A 157 15.98 11.56 20.82
CA VAL A 157 17.43 11.48 20.59
C VAL A 157 17.80 10.16 19.89
N LYS A 158 17.22 9.05 20.31
CA LYS A 158 17.43 7.75 19.65
C LYS A 158 16.98 7.82 18.19
N ALA A 159 15.76 8.27 17.95
CA ALA A 159 15.21 8.40 16.58
C ALA A 159 16.07 9.34 15.71
N TYR A 160 16.64 10.41 16.28
CA TYR A 160 17.57 11.29 15.60
C TYR A 160 18.86 10.55 15.18
N TYR A 161 19.46 9.78 16.07
CA TYR A 161 20.65 9.00 15.72
C TYR A 161 20.36 7.93 14.66
N ASP A 162 19.22 7.28 14.71
CA ASP A 162 18.78 6.30 13.71
C ASP A 162 18.59 7.00 12.33
N PHE A 163 18.05 8.23 12.33
CA PHE A 163 17.90 9.02 11.10
C PHE A 163 19.27 9.42 10.52
N VAL A 164 20.16 10.04 11.32
CA VAL A 164 21.48 10.53 10.86
C VAL A 164 22.39 9.40 10.43
N ALA A 165 22.25 8.19 11.03
CA ALA A 165 23.02 7.03 10.59
C ALA A 165 22.67 6.60 9.15
N LEU A 166 21.44 6.85 8.70
CA LEU A 166 20.99 6.53 7.33
C LEU A 166 21.16 7.70 6.37
N TYR A 167 21.05 8.92 6.87
CA TYR A 167 21.10 10.18 6.11
C TYR A 167 22.04 11.17 6.81
N PRO A 168 23.38 11.05 6.60
CA PRO A 168 24.41 11.80 7.36
C PRO A 168 24.62 13.25 6.90
N GLU A 169 23.87 13.76 5.91
CA GLU A 169 24.05 15.14 5.38
C GLU A 169 23.28 16.22 6.13
#